data_2fbb09436b880216c949022a905f70f1
#
_entry.id   2fbb09436b880216c949022a905f70f1
#
_cell.length_a   1.000
_cell.length_b   1.000
_cell.length_c   1.000
_cell.angle_alpha   90.00
_cell.angle_beta   90.00
_cell.angle_gamma   90.00
#
_symmetry.space_group_name_H-M   'P 1'
#
loop_
_entity.id
_entity.type
_entity.pdbx_description
1 polymer ?
#
loop_
_entity_poly.entity_id
_entity_poly.type
_entity_poly.pdbx_seq_one_letter_code
_entity_poly.pdbx_strand_id
1 'polypeptide(L)'
;MNARVVAGRYEMAGLIGQGGMGQVWTAYDQRLGRRVAVKLLRPDKMAADTAAEDLRRRFVRECRVTAQVNHPGLVTVHDAGSDGDELFLVMQYVEGTDLAAHFSGHAPYPWQWAASVAAQLCGVLAAVHAVPIVHRDLKPRNVMVQPDGSVLVLDLGVASVIDTDTTRLTHTGSVIGSPAYMAPEQVMGGAVGPYTDLYALGVVLHELLSGTVPFPGATALGVLHRHLYEPPVPVRRIRPEIPETLEALVLRLLAKDPQHRPAGAQEVYEALAPLLPTRGVVGAPHSGQAGIPLDPSRPFLRPHAPWPDRATAPPPAPSVPLSPLPPRSPHSPSQSPSHSQSRSPMPGSAAAQRPDVAAAVDEAKRLLGEGSITQAVDILGGILPAAAAEHGERSPVVRILRKQYATTLMDDGQYRRALPELRRLADDRAADAGPGDPQTLQFRYDAAQCLEQLGEAGAALEEYRAVLPYYEGTGQPGADQSRAFDIRHRIGHLLLAVGDHSAAQQQLQYLLYDAERAYGPYHPLPVELRRGLDRRQQFRGTTRSR
;
A
#
# COMPACT_ATOMS: atom_id res chain seq x y z
N MET A 1 33.42 -10.63 -9.81
CA MET A 1 32.36 -10.72 -8.77
C MET A 1 31.40 -11.80 -9.23
N ASN A 2 31.17 -12.83 -8.43
CA ASN A 2 30.19 -13.86 -8.81
C ASN A 2 28.80 -13.22 -8.85
N ALA A 3 28.09 -13.37 -9.99
CA ALA A 3 26.73 -12.91 -10.12
C ALA A 3 25.87 -13.63 -9.06
N ARG A 4 24.96 -12.88 -8.41
CA ARG A 4 24.01 -13.47 -7.44
C ARG A 4 23.06 -14.39 -8.18
N VAL A 5 22.88 -15.62 -7.69
CA VAL A 5 21.94 -16.60 -8.23
C VAL A 5 20.85 -16.86 -7.18
N VAL A 6 19.58 -16.61 -7.53
CA VAL A 6 18.41 -16.83 -6.67
C VAL A 6 17.85 -18.23 -6.97
N ALA A 7 17.51 -18.95 -5.90
CA ALA A 7 16.99 -20.34 -5.95
C ALA A 7 17.86 -21.31 -6.81
N GLY A 8 19.17 -21.06 -6.89
CA GLY A 8 20.10 -21.87 -7.69
C GLY A 8 19.77 -21.90 -9.19
N ARG A 9 19.00 -20.95 -9.71
CA ARG A 9 18.49 -20.95 -11.09
C ARG A 9 18.50 -19.58 -11.77
N TYR A 10 18.17 -18.51 -11.06
CA TYR A 10 17.97 -17.19 -11.65
C TYR A 10 19.20 -16.32 -11.40
N GLU A 11 20.02 -16.14 -12.42
CA GLU A 11 21.21 -15.30 -12.36
C GLU A 11 20.83 -13.83 -12.50
N MET A 12 21.07 -13.03 -11.46
CA MET A 12 20.69 -11.62 -11.39
C MET A 12 21.65 -10.78 -12.22
N ALA A 13 21.11 -10.00 -13.18
CA ALA A 13 21.91 -9.19 -14.09
C ALA A 13 21.91 -7.71 -13.72
N GLY A 14 20.75 -7.06 -13.59
CA GLY A 14 20.65 -5.63 -13.32
C GLY A 14 19.39 -5.26 -12.57
N LEU A 15 19.48 -4.22 -11.72
CA LEU A 15 18.32 -3.67 -11.02
C LEU A 15 17.47 -2.86 -12.00
N ILE A 16 16.17 -3.21 -12.13
CA ILE A 16 15.20 -2.49 -12.96
C ILE A 16 14.47 -1.43 -12.14
N GLY A 17 14.09 -1.79 -10.90
CA GLY A 17 13.34 -0.91 -10.04
C GLY A 17 13.47 -1.27 -8.57
N GLN A 18 13.26 -0.26 -7.71
CA GLN A 18 13.25 -0.40 -6.26
C GLN A 18 12.08 0.41 -5.69
N GLY A 19 11.35 -0.19 -4.76
CA GLY A 19 10.22 0.44 -4.09
C GLY A 19 10.06 -0.05 -2.65
N GLY A 20 9.05 0.45 -1.95
CA GLY A 20 8.78 0.08 -0.55
C GLY A 20 8.57 -1.42 -0.32
N MET A 21 8.11 -2.15 -1.34
CA MET A 21 7.79 -3.58 -1.26
C MET A 21 8.94 -4.50 -1.72
N GLY A 22 10.06 -3.95 -2.20
CA GLY A 22 11.18 -4.77 -2.66
C GLY A 22 11.91 -4.23 -3.88
N GLN A 23 12.67 -5.11 -4.52
CA GLN A 23 13.49 -4.82 -5.69
C GLN A 23 13.08 -5.69 -6.87
N VAL A 24 13.07 -5.10 -8.07
CA VAL A 24 12.84 -5.84 -9.33
C VAL A 24 14.14 -5.84 -10.13
N TRP A 25 14.54 -7.03 -10.53
CA TRP A 25 15.80 -7.27 -11.25
C TRP A 25 15.56 -7.90 -12.62
N THR A 26 16.35 -7.53 -13.60
CA THR A 26 16.55 -8.37 -14.77
C THR A 26 17.38 -9.58 -14.35
N ALA A 27 16.97 -10.76 -14.75
CA ALA A 27 17.69 -12.00 -14.49
C ALA A 27 17.66 -12.94 -15.70
N TYR A 28 18.52 -13.96 -15.67
CA TYR A 28 18.58 -15.00 -16.67
C TYR A 28 18.21 -16.35 -16.04
N ASP A 29 17.17 -17.00 -16.59
CA ASP A 29 16.79 -18.37 -16.22
C ASP A 29 17.78 -19.35 -16.86
N GLN A 30 18.73 -19.85 -16.07
CA GLN A 30 19.79 -20.74 -16.52
C GLN A 30 19.26 -22.07 -17.05
N ARG A 31 18.07 -22.53 -16.63
CA ARG A 31 17.47 -23.79 -17.07
C ARG A 31 16.78 -23.67 -18.43
N LEU A 32 16.08 -22.54 -18.66
CA LEU A 32 15.31 -22.34 -19.89
C LEU A 32 16.00 -21.43 -20.91
N GLY A 33 17.16 -20.87 -20.58
CA GLY A 33 17.94 -20.05 -21.49
C GLY A 33 17.22 -18.75 -21.89
N ARG A 34 16.48 -18.11 -20.97
CA ARG A 34 15.69 -16.91 -21.28
C ARG A 34 15.84 -15.82 -20.26
N ARG A 35 15.62 -14.58 -20.69
CA ARG A 35 15.54 -13.40 -19.83
C ARG A 35 14.21 -13.39 -19.07
N VAL A 36 14.26 -13.07 -17.77
CA VAL A 36 13.12 -12.96 -16.86
C VAL A 36 13.25 -11.71 -15.99
N ALA A 37 12.15 -11.27 -15.38
CA ALA A 37 12.16 -10.30 -14.31
C ALA A 37 11.96 -11.03 -12.98
N VAL A 38 12.78 -10.70 -11.97
CA VAL A 38 12.71 -11.28 -10.62
C VAL A 38 12.42 -10.16 -9.63
N LYS A 39 11.28 -10.25 -8.97
CA LYS A 39 10.89 -9.36 -7.87
C LYS A 39 11.28 -10.01 -6.55
N LEU A 40 12.17 -9.36 -5.81
CA LEU A 40 12.61 -9.78 -4.47
C LEU A 40 11.85 -8.97 -3.43
N LEU A 41 11.23 -9.67 -2.50
CA LEU A 41 10.48 -9.10 -1.39
C LEU A 41 11.19 -9.48 -0.10
N ARG A 42 11.42 -8.50 0.77
CA ARG A 42 11.97 -8.75 2.09
C ARG A 42 10.84 -8.63 3.10
N PRO A 43 10.45 -9.72 3.77
CA PRO A 43 9.63 -9.60 4.96
C PRO A 43 10.38 -8.70 5.95
N ASP A 44 9.69 -7.73 6.54
CA ASP A 44 10.31 -6.87 7.55
C ASP A 44 10.99 -7.74 8.60
N LYS A 45 12.25 -7.40 8.96
CA LYS A 45 13.11 -8.13 9.90
C LYS A 45 12.54 -8.23 11.33
N MET A 46 11.33 -7.70 11.55
CA MET A 46 10.67 -7.66 12.86
C MET A 46 9.56 -8.70 13.03
N ALA A 47 9.26 -9.53 12.02
CA ALA A 47 8.31 -10.62 12.20
C ALA A 47 8.98 -11.81 12.91
N ALA A 48 8.38 -12.29 14.01
CA ALA A 48 8.79 -13.55 14.62
C ALA A 48 8.72 -14.70 13.59
N ASP A 49 9.57 -15.71 13.70
CA ASP A 49 9.74 -16.79 12.70
C ASP A 49 8.43 -17.44 12.20
N THR A 50 7.41 -17.54 13.07
CA THR A 50 6.07 -18.06 12.71
C THR A 50 5.28 -17.12 11.81
N ALA A 51 5.37 -15.81 12.04
CA ALA A 51 4.72 -14.82 11.18
C ALA A 51 5.38 -14.78 9.78
N ALA A 52 6.68 -15.03 9.70
CA ALA A 52 7.40 -15.13 8.43
C ALA A 52 6.96 -16.35 7.61
N GLU A 53 6.74 -17.51 8.25
CA GLU A 53 6.29 -18.72 7.55
C GLU A 53 4.84 -18.60 7.06
N ASP A 54 3.94 -18.02 7.85
CA ASP A 54 2.58 -17.74 7.42
C ASP A 54 2.54 -16.74 6.27
N LEU A 55 3.40 -15.75 6.29
CA LEU A 55 3.57 -14.78 5.21
C LEU A 55 4.06 -15.47 3.92
N ARG A 56 5.04 -16.39 4.02
CA ARG A 56 5.51 -17.21 2.90
C ARG A 56 4.39 -18.03 2.28
N ARG A 57 3.59 -18.71 3.12
CA ARG A 57 2.44 -19.52 2.65
C ARG A 57 1.38 -18.68 1.97
N ARG A 58 1.03 -17.51 2.53
CA ARG A 58 0.10 -16.57 1.91
C ARG A 58 0.62 -16.07 0.57
N PHE A 59 1.88 -15.63 0.51
CA PHE A 59 2.53 -15.16 -0.71
C PHE A 59 2.46 -16.22 -1.83
N VAL A 60 2.90 -17.46 -1.55
CA VAL A 60 2.87 -18.55 -2.54
C VAL A 60 1.44 -18.87 -2.98
N ARG A 61 0.46 -18.84 -2.06
CA ARG A 61 -0.95 -19.04 -2.37
C ARG A 61 -1.47 -17.98 -3.35
N GLU A 62 -1.20 -16.71 -3.10
CA GLU A 62 -1.65 -15.61 -3.96
C GLU A 62 -0.94 -15.63 -5.33
N CYS A 63 0.36 -15.95 -5.36
CA CYS A 63 1.06 -16.18 -6.61
C CYS A 63 0.39 -17.27 -7.44
N ARG A 64 -0.07 -18.37 -6.82
CA ARG A 64 -0.79 -19.44 -7.51
C ARG A 64 -2.14 -18.99 -8.05
N VAL A 65 -2.88 -18.18 -7.30
CA VAL A 65 -4.18 -17.65 -7.75
C VAL A 65 -3.95 -16.67 -8.92
N THR A 66 -2.96 -15.79 -8.82
CA THR A 66 -2.57 -14.87 -9.90
C THR A 66 -2.15 -15.62 -11.17
N ALA A 67 -1.39 -16.71 -11.03
CA ALA A 67 -0.93 -17.52 -12.16
C ALA A 67 -2.06 -18.25 -12.90
N GLN A 68 -3.28 -18.32 -12.36
CA GLN A 68 -4.45 -18.89 -13.03
C GLN A 68 -5.08 -17.94 -14.06
N VAL A 69 -4.80 -16.64 -13.97
CA VAL A 69 -5.31 -15.67 -14.94
C VAL A 69 -4.39 -15.65 -16.15
N ASN A 70 -4.92 -16.05 -17.30
CA ASN A 70 -4.20 -16.01 -18.58
C ASN A 70 -4.83 -14.96 -19.49
N HIS A 71 -4.12 -13.85 -19.72
CA HIS A 71 -4.53 -12.79 -20.64
C HIS A 71 -3.30 -12.15 -21.31
N PRO A 72 -3.32 -11.85 -22.60
CA PRO A 72 -2.16 -11.29 -23.30
C PRO A 72 -1.71 -9.92 -22.77
N GLY A 73 -2.61 -9.15 -22.16
CA GLY A 73 -2.32 -7.88 -21.48
C GLY A 73 -1.91 -8.02 -20.02
N LEU A 74 -1.64 -9.25 -19.52
CA LEU A 74 -1.21 -9.49 -18.15
C LEU A 74 0.16 -10.18 -18.15
N VAL A 75 1.07 -9.73 -17.28
CA VAL A 75 2.38 -10.37 -17.13
C VAL A 75 2.24 -11.82 -16.69
N THR A 76 2.96 -12.71 -17.37
CA THR A 76 2.97 -14.12 -17.02
C THR A 76 3.90 -14.38 -15.83
N VAL A 77 3.37 -14.97 -14.76
CA VAL A 77 4.15 -15.49 -13.64
C VAL A 77 4.75 -16.83 -14.02
N HIS A 78 6.06 -17.00 -13.85
CA HIS A 78 6.79 -18.22 -14.22
C HIS A 78 7.15 -19.06 -13.01
N ASP A 79 7.44 -18.43 -11.87
CA ASP A 79 7.85 -19.13 -10.66
C ASP A 79 7.69 -18.22 -9.44
N ALA A 80 7.55 -18.82 -8.26
CA ALA A 80 7.50 -18.09 -7.00
C ALA A 80 8.00 -18.98 -5.86
N GLY A 81 8.72 -18.40 -4.91
CA GLY A 81 9.25 -19.16 -3.79
C GLY A 81 10.00 -18.31 -2.78
N SER A 82 10.86 -18.98 -2.02
CA SER A 82 11.77 -18.34 -1.06
C SER A 82 13.21 -18.79 -1.28
N ASP A 83 14.15 -17.89 -1.08
CA ASP A 83 15.59 -18.14 -1.08
C ASP A 83 16.20 -17.50 0.18
N GLY A 84 16.52 -18.31 1.16
CA GLY A 84 16.81 -17.83 2.52
C GLY A 84 15.61 -17.09 3.12
N ASP A 85 15.84 -15.86 3.58
CA ASP A 85 14.82 -14.99 4.17
C ASP A 85 14.08 -14.12 3.16
N GLU A 86 14.42 -14.22 1.88
CA GLU A 86 13.78 -13.42 0.83
C GLU A 86 12.73 -14.22 0.07
N LEU A 87 11.61 -13.59 -0.21
CA LEU A 87 10.60 -14.10 -1.14
C LEU A 87 10.93 -13.63 -2.54
N PHE A 88 10.73 -14.50 -3.54
CA PHE A 88 10.93 -14.13 -4.93
C PHE A 88 9.73 -14.48 -5.79
N LEU A 89 9.46 -13.63 -6.76
CA LEU A 89 8.49 -13.85 -7.84
C LEU A 89 9.23 -13.71 -9.17
N VAL A 90 9.18 -14.74 -9.99
CA VAL A 90 9.76 -14.72 -11.34
C VAL A 90 8.65 -14.51 -12.35
N MET A 91 8.80 -13.53 -13.20
CA MET A 91 7.81 -13.17 -14.20
C MET A 91 8.45 -12.92 -15.56
N GLN A 92 7.62 -12.86 -16.58
CA GLN A 92 8.01 -12.46 -17.92
C GLN A 92 8.79 -11.14 -17.88
N TYR A 93 9.95 -11.11 -18.56
CA TYR A 93 10.61 -9.85 -18.85
C TYR A 93 9.85 -9.12 -19.96
N VAL A 94 9.40 -7.90 -19.69
CA VAL A 94 8.59 -7.11 -20.63
C VAL A 94 9.47 -6.01 -21.23
N GLU A 95 9.53 -5.98 -22.56
CA GLU A 95 10.15 -4.88 -23.30
C GLU A 95 9.14 -3.76 -23.48
N GLY A 96 9.56 -2.51 -23.28
CA GLY A 96 8.68 -1.34 -23.38
C GLY A 96 8.99 -0.27 -22.36
N THR A 97 8.04 0.63 -22.19
CA THR A 97 8.15 1.76 -21.25
C THR A 97 6.94 1.72 -20.32
N ASP A 98 7.12 1.97 -19.02
CA ASP A 98 5.97 2.09 -18.13
C ASP A 98 5.11 3.30 -18.52
N LEU A 99 3.80 3.21 -18.26
CA LEU A 99 2.84 4.20 -18.70
C LEU A 99 3.10 5.58 -18.09
N ALA A 100 3.72 5.68 -16.90
CA ALA A 100 4.06 6.97 -16.30
C ALA A 100 5.19 7.65 -17.09
N ALA A 101 6.22 6.93 -17.47
CA ALA A 101 7.30 7.44 -18.30
C ALA A 101 6.83 7.71 -19.75
N HIS A 102 5.99 6.83 -20.28
CA HIS A 102 5.37 7.01 -21.60
C HIS A 102 4.51 8.27 -21.65
N PHE A 103 3.67 8.49 -20.64
CA PHE A 103 2.85 9.69 -20.50
C PHE A 103 3.70 10.96 -20.37
N SER A 104 4.73 10.94 -19.52
CA SER A 104 5.62 12.10 -19.32
C SER A 104 6.40 12.48 -20.59
N GLY A 105 6.71 11.50 -21.44
CA GLY A 105 7.41 11.71 -22.72
C GLY A 105 6.53 12.28 -23.83
N HIS A 106 5.20 12.33 -23.66
CA HIS A 106 4.22 12.69 -24.70
C HIS A 106 3.19 13.73 -24.22
N ALA A 107 3.60 14.74 -23.48
CA ALA A 107 2.72 15.79 -23.01
C ALA A 107 2.47 16.89 -24.08
N PRO A 108 1.21 17.29 -24.35
CA PRO A 108 -0.06 16.74 -23.82
C PRO A 108 -0.38 15.37 -24.42
N TYR A 109 -0.75 14.43 -23.57
CA TYR A 109 -1.05 13.05 -24.01
C TYR A 109 -2.27 13.02 -24.93
N PRO A 110 -2.20 12.39 -26.12
CA PRO A 110 -3.34 12.32 -27.03
C PRO A 110 -4.52 11.60 -26.37
N TRP A 111 -5.72 12.20 -26.38
CA TRP A 111 -6.89 11.58 -25.75
C TRP A 111 -7.26 10.24 -26.41
N GLN A 112 -6.99 10.07 -27.71
CA GLN A 112 -7.18 8.81 -28.44
C GLN A 112 -6.27 7.69 -27.86
N TRP A 113 -5.05 8.04 -27.46
CA TRP A 113 -4.14 7.12 -26.81
C TRP A 113 -4.63 6.76 -25.41
N ALA A 114 -5.11 7.74 -24.64
CA ALA A 114 -5.70 7.51 -23.34
C ALA A 114 -6.91 6.57 -23.41
N ALA A 115 -7.82 6.79 -24.38
CA ALA A 115 -8.95 5.90 -24.64
C ALA A 115 -8.50 4.48 -25.05
N SER A 116 -7.46 4.38 -25.89
CA SER A 116 -6.90 3.10 -26.33
C SER A 116 -6.24 2.31 -25.20
N VAL A 117 -5.48 2.99 -24.30
CA VAL A 117 -4.92 2.38 -23.08
C VAL A 117 -6.04 1.89 -22.18
N ALA A 118 -7.04 2.74 -21.91
CA ALA A 118 -8.15 2.37 -21.04
C ALA A 118 -8.95 1.16 -21.60
N ALA A 119 -9.18 1.10 -22.90
CA ALA A 119 -9.88 -0.02 -23.53
C ALA A 119 -9.08 -1.34 -23.41
N GLN A 120 -7.77 -1.30 -23.57
CA GLN A 120 -6.92 -2.47 -23.36
C GLN A 120 -6.92 -2.91 -21.89
N LEU A 121 -6.85 -1.95 -20.95
CA LEU A 121 -6.96 -2.24 -19.51
C LEU A 121 -8.32 -2.85 -19.14
N CYS A 122 -9.42 -2.44 -19.80
CA CYS A 122 -10.73 -3.07 -19.59
C CYS A 122 -10.70 -4.57 -19.94
N GLY A 123 -10.01 -4.97 -21.02
CA GLY A 123 -9.84 -6.39 -21.35
C GLY A 123 -9.11 -7.16 -20.25
N VAL A 124 -8.04 -6.60 -19.71
CA VAL A 124 -7.30 -7.20 -18.59
C VAL A 124 -8.17 -7.30 -17.34
N LEU A 125 -8.84 -6.21 -16.96
CA LEU A 125 -9.70 -6.18 -15.76
C LEU A 125 -10.88 -7.15 -15.89
N ALA A 126 -11.49 -7.28 -17.09
CA ALA A 126 -12.54 -8.26 -17.31
C ALA A 126 -12.04 -9.69 -17.08
N ALA A 127 -10.83 -10.02 -17.54
CA ALA A 127 -10.22 -11.34 -17.31
C ALA A 127 -9.87 -11.58 -15.83
N VAL A 128 -9.37 -10.56 -15.12
CA VAL A 128 -9.05 -10.62 -13.69
C VAL A 128 -10.32 -10.78 -12.85
N HIS A 129 -11.37 -10.02 -13.17
CA HIS A 129 -12.64 -10.06 -12.44
C HIS A 129 -13.50 -11.30 -12.74
N ALA A 130 -13.21 -12.03 -13.82
CA ALA A 130 -13.83 -13.33 -14.10
C ALA A 130 -13.44 -14.42 -13.09
N VAL A 131 -12.35 -14.25 -12.40
CA VAL A 131 -11.94 -15.01 -11.21
C VAL A 131 -12.08 -14.10 -9.98
N PRO A 132 -12.19 -14.63 -8.75
CA PRO A 132 -12.41 -13.80 -7.56
C PRO A 132 -11.13 -13.04 -7.14
N ILE A 133 -10.57 -12.28 -8.06
CA ILE A 133 -9.37 -11.44 -7.87
C ILE A 133 -9.71 -9.98 -8.14
N VAL A 134 -9.17 -9.10 -7.34
CA VAL A 134 -9.18 -7.65 -7.52
C VAL A 134 -7.74 -7.17 -7.56
N HIS A 135 -7.39 -6.30 -8.50
CA HIS A 135 -6.01 -5.83 -8.69
C HIS A 135 -5.51 -4.95 -7.54
N ARG A 136 -6.35 -4.05 -7.02
CA ARG A 136 -6.15 -3.17 -5.85
C ARG A 136 -5.06 -2.09 -5.96
N ASP A 137 -4.11 -2.19 -6.87
CA ASP A 137 -2.99 -1.23 -7.06
C ASP A 137 -2.77 -0.89 -8.53
N LEU A 138 -3.86 -0.61 -9.27
CA LEU A 138 -3.77 -0.16 -10.66
C LEU A 138 -3.27 1.29 -10.71
N LYS A 139 -2.13 1.49 -11.36
CA LYS A 139 -1.47 2.80 -11.53
C LYS A 139 -0.56 2.80 -12.75
N PRO A 140 -0.17 3.95 -13.32
CA PRO A 140 0.66 4.01 -14.52
C PRO A 140 2.01 3.26 -14.42
N ARG A 141 2.63 3.23 -13.24
CA ARG A 141 3.90 2.50 -13.03
C ARG A 141 3.75 0.97 -13.09
N ASN A 142 2.54 0.45 -12.91
CA ASN A 142 2.23 -0.98 -12.99
C ASN A 142 1.72 -1.40 -14.37
N VAL A 143 1.78 -0.50 -15.36
CA VAL A 143 1.31 -0.72 -16.74
C VAL A 143 2.45 -0.43 -17.70
N MET A 144 2.78 -1.38 -18.57
CA MET A 144 3.79 -1.20 -19.63
C MET A 144 3.12 -0.97 -20.97
N VAL A 145 3.68 -0.06 -21.77
CA VAL A 145 3.36 0.10 -23.20
C VAL A 145 4.49 -0.58 -24.00
N GLN A 146 4.15 -1.60 -24.77
CA GLN A 146 5.08 -2.40 -25.55
C GLN A 146 5.36 -1.77 -26.93
N PRO A 147 6.40 -2.19 -27.65
CA PRO A 147 6.74 -1.63 -28.98
C PRO A 147 5.64 -1.77 -30.04
N ASP A 148 4.75 -2.75 -29.90
CA ASP A 148 3.58 -2.92 -30.81
C ASP A 148 2.36 -2.09 -30.39
N GLY A 149 2.47 -1.30 -29.30
CA GLY A 149 1.38 -0.51 -28.73
C GLY A 149 0.47 -1.30 -27.79
N SER A 150 0.73 -2.60 -27.59
CA SER A 150 -0.03 -3.37 -26.61
C SER A 150 0.29 -2.93 -25.18
N VAL A 151 -0.73 -2.99 -24.32
CA VAL A 151 -0.62 -2.64 -22.91
C VAL A 151 -0.55 -3.91 -22.08
N LEU A 152 0.39 -3.95 -21.14
CA LEU A 152 0.62 -5.09 -20.26
C LEU A 152 0.69 -4.65 -18.80
N VAL A 153 -0.16 -5.25 -17.96
CA VAL A 153 -0.23 -5.02 -16.51
C VAL A 153 0.78 -5.92 -15.80
N LEU A 154 1.62 -5.34 -14.93
CA LEU A 154 2.77 -6.02 -14.34
C LEU A 154 2.46 -6.75 -13.02
N ASP A 155 1.64 -6.17 -12.16
CA ASP A 155 1.42 -6.63 -10.79
C ASP A 155 -0.08 -6.82 -10.53
N LEU A 156 -0.52 -8.05 -10.27
CA LEU A 156 -1.84 -8.34 -9.71
C LEU A 156 -1.74 -8.42 -8.19
N GLY A 157 -1.66 -7.27 -7.51
CA GLY A 157 -1.86 -7.15 -6.07
C GLY A 157 -1.22 -8.20 -5.13
N VAL A 158 -0.31 -9.07 -5.63
CA VAL A 158 0.38 -10.10 -4.81
C VAL A 158 1.08 -9.46 -3.59
N ALA A 159 1.49 -8.21 -3.75
CA ALA A 159 2.08 -7.44 -2.66
C ALA A 159 1.06 -7.01 -1.59
N SER A 160 -0.24 -6.91 -1.91
CA SER A 160 -1.29 -6.58 -0.93
C SER A 160 -1.58 -7.71 0.05
N VAL A 161 -1.09 -8.92 -0.22
CA VAL A 161 -1.19 -10.07 0.68
C VAL A 161 -0.16 -10.02 1.80
N ILE A 162 0.99 -9.43 1.50
CA ILE A 162 2.02 -9.12 2.50
C ILE A 162 1.51 -7.99 3.41
N ASP A 163 0.69 -7.10 2.83
CA ASP A 163 -0.03 -6.02 3.52
C ASP A 163 -1.49 -6.41 3.80
N THR A 164 -1.73 -7.39 4.65
CA THR A 164 -3.09 -7.72 5.14
C THR A 164 -3.75 -6.57 5.90
N ASP A 165 -3.05 -5.45 6.06
CA ASP A 165 -3.52 -4.19 6.62
C ASP A 165 -3.30 -3.03 5.63
N THR A 166 -3.95 -3.08 4.45
CA THR A 166 -3.91 -1.98 3.46
C THR A 166 -4.45 -0.63 3.97
N THR A 167 -4.90 -0.57 5.23
CA THR A 167 -5.23 0.65 5.97
C THR A 167 -4.26 0.93 7.12
N ARG A 168 -3.12 0.22 7.21
CA ARG A 168 -2.10 0.60 8.17
C ARG A 168 -1.40 1.88 7.69
N LEU A 169 -1.83 3.01 8.22
CA LEU A 169 -0.82 3.99 8.60
C LEU A 169 0.18 3.21 9.45
N THR A 170 1.43 3.09 8.99
CA THR A 170 2.51 2.55 9.82
C THR A 170 2.58 3.37 11.10
N HIS A 171 3.18 2.82 12.17
CA HIS A 171 3.51 3.58 13.39
C HIS A 171 4.23 4.92 13.08
N THR A 172 4.83 5.05 11.91
CA THR A 172 5.49 6.28 11.41
C THR A 172 4.59 7.20 10.59
N GLY A 173 3.27 6.95 10.51
CA GLY A 173 2.35 7.80 9.75
C GLY A 173 2.48 7.69 8.22
N SER A 174 3.27 6.76 7.70
CA SER A 174 3.39 6.52 6.26
C SER A 174 2.24 5.63 5.78
N VAL A 175 1.50 6.11 4.78
CA VAL A 175 0.52 5.29 4.06
C VAL A 175 1.29 4.34 3.14
N ILE A 176 1.14 3.03 3.36
CA ILE A 176 1.69 2.04 2.45
C ILE A 176 0.80 2.02 1.21
N GLY A 177 1.39 2.21 0.02
CA GLY A 177 0.68 2.25 -1.25
C GLY A 177 0.82 3.59 -1.97
N SER A 178 0.08 3.73 -3.07
CA SER A 178 0.02 4.97 -3.87
C SER A 178 -1.31 5.67 -3.61
N PRO A 179 -1.43 6.55 -2.61
CA PRO A 179 -2.70 7.14 -2.19
C PRO A 179 -3.45 7.86 -3.32
N ALA A 180 -2.72 8.35 -4.34
CA ALA A 180 -3.29 9.06 -5.48
C ALA A 180 -4.23 8.21 -6.37
N TYR A 181 -4.19 6.87 -6.26
CA TYR A 181 -5.02 5.95 -7.06
C TYR A 181 -5.99 5.13 -6.21
N MET A 182 -6.02 5.37 -4.91
CA MET A 182 -6.81 4.58 -3.95
C MET A 182 -8.29 4.93 -4.04
N ALA A 183 -9.15 3.91 -4.11
CA ALA A 183 -10.59 4.11 -4.13
C ALA A 183 -11.15 4.47 -2.74
N PRO A 184 -12.28 5.22 -2.65
CA PRO A 184 -12.90 5.60 -1.38
C PRO A 184 -13.12 4.44 -0.42
N GLU A 185 -13.61 3.29 -0.90
CA GLU A 185 -13.85 2.10 -0.10
C GLU A 185 -12.56 1.49 0.45
N GLN A 186 -11.42 1.58 -0.25
CA GLN A 186 -10.12 1.16 0.27
C GLN A 186 -9.68 2.07 1.43
N VAL A 187 -9.87 3.38 1.28
CA VAL A 187 -9.57 4.37 2.34
C VAL A 187 -10.39 4.11 3.59
N MET A 188 -11.67 3.76 3.42
CA MET A 188 -12.60 3.48 4.52
C MET A 188 -12.39 2.11 5.16
N GLY A 189 -11.54 1.22 4.57
CA GLY A 189 -11.43 -0.17 4.99
C GLY A 189 -12.72 -0.97 4.74
N GLY A 190 -13.51 -0.56 3.74
CA GLY A 190 -14.72 -1.23 3.30
C GLY A 190 -14.45 -2.46 2.42
N ALA A 191 -15.52 -3.09 1.94
CA ALA A 191 -15.41 -4.19 0.99
C ALA A 191 -14.75 -3.72 -0.31
N VAL A 192 -13.77 -4.48 -0.78
CA VAL A 192 -13.03 -4.23 -2.02
C VAL A 192 -13.55 -5.20 -3.09
N GLY A 193 -13.81 -4.69 -4.28
CA GLY A 193 -14.37 -5.47 -5.38
C GLY A 193 -13.94 -4.96 -6.75
N PRO A 194 -14.47 -5.52 -7.84
CA PRO A 194 -14.20 -5.07 -9.21
C PRO A 194 -14.36 -3.56 -9.41
N TYR A 195 -15.33 -2.95 -8.74
CA TYR A 195 -15.59 -1.51 -8.76
C TYR A 195 -14.43 -0.67 -8.21
N THR A 196 -13.58 -1.25 -7.38
CA THR A 196 -12.36 -0.60 -6.85
C THR A 196 -11.34 -0.37 -7.96
N ASP A 197 -11.11 -1.38 -8.81
CA ASP A 197 -10.20 -1.28 -9.96
C ASP A 197 -10.75 -0.33 -11.03
N LEU A 198 -12.08 -0.27 -11.20
CA LEU A 198 -12.72 0.68 -12.10
C LEU A 198 -12.52 2.13 -11.64
N TYR A 199 -12.55 2.40 -10.34
CA TYR A 199 -12.19 3.72 -9.82
C TYR A 199 -10.73 4.07 -10.11
N ALA A 200 -9.80 3.15 -9.84
CA ALA A 200 -8.38 3.33 -10.15
C ALA A 200 -8.14 3.56 -11.66
N LEU A 201 -8.87 2.84 -12.54
CA LEU A 201 -8.88 3.09 -13.98
C LEU A 201 -9.37 4.52 -14.30
N GLY A 202 -10.40 5.01 -13.60
CA GLY A 202 -10.88 6.39 -13.71
C GLY A 202 -9.81 7.42 -13.33
N VAL A 203 -9.03 7.15 -12.27
CA VAL A 203 -7.91 8.01 -11.86
C VAL A 203 -6.82 8.03 -12.93
N VAL A 204 -6.41 6.86 -13.44
CA VAL A 204 -5.41 6.74 -14.51
C VAL A 204 -5.89 7.49 -15.76
N LEU A 205 -7.14 7.29 -16.16
CA LEU A 205 -7.69 7.93 -17.36
C LEU A 205 -7.77 9.46 -17.19
N HIS A 206 -8.18 9.95 -16.02
CA HIS A 206 -8.17 11.38 -15.72
C HIS A 206 -6.76 11.96 -15.83
N GLU A 207 -5.76 11.29 -15.25
CA GLU A 207 -4.36 11.73 -15.28
C GLU A 207 -3.81 11.78 -16.71
N LEU A 208 -4.05 10.75 -17.53
CA LEU A 208 -3.64 10.74 -18.94
C LEU A 208 -4.30 11.86 -19.76
N LEU A 209 -5.54 12.21 -19.45
CA LEU A 209 -6.29 13.24 -20.16
C LEU A 209 -5.95 14.65 -19.70
N SER A 210 -5.79 14.88 -18.40
CA SER A 210 -5.61 16.21 -17.82
C SER A 210 -4.15 16.61 -17.58
N GLY A 211 -3.25 15.63 -17.50
CA GLY A 211 -1.85 15.86 -17.12
C GLY A 211 -1.57 15.70 -15.63
N THR A 212 -2.60 15.55 -14.81
CA THR A 212 -2.47 15.44 -13.34
C THR A 212 -3.50 14.47 -12.78
N VAL A 213 -3.18 13.87 -11.63
CA VAL A 213 -4.18 13.07 -10.89
C VAL A 213 -5.38 13.93 -10.49
N PRO A 214 -6.61 13.35 -10.39
CA PRO A 214 -7.82 14.12 -10.08
C PRO A 214 -7.78 14.79 -8.71
N PHE A 215 -7.01 14.23 -7.77
CA PHE A 215 -6.92 14.70 -6.38
C PHE A 215 -5.45 14.84 -5.96
N PRO A 216 -4.76 15.90 -6.44
CA PRO A 216 -3.38 16.18 -6.02
C PRO A 216 -3.36 16.65 -4.57
N GLY A 217 -2.26 16.37 -3.85
CA GLY A 217 -2.06 16.86 -2.48
C GLY A 217 -0.63 16.66 -2.01
N ALA A 218 -0.17 17.52 -1.11
CA ALA A 218 1.18 17.44 -0.56
C ALA A 218 1.34 16.25 0.39
N THR A 219 0.25 15.81 1.03
CA THR A 219 0.26 14.69 1.95
C THR A 219 -0.69 13.57 1.55
N ALA A 220 -0.34 12.36 1.96
CA ALA A 220 -1.17 11.18 1.73
C ALA A 220 -2.58 11.33 2.29
N LEU A 221 -2.72 11.89 3.52
CA LEU A 221 -4.03 12.06 4.14
C LEU A 221 -4.88 13.13 3.44
N GLY A 222 -4.26 14.24 3.00
CA GLY A 222 -4.95 15.25 2.18
C GLY A 222 -5.46 14.67 0.87
N VAL A 223 -4.65 13.83 0.20
CA VAL A 223 -5.07 13.10 -1.00
C VAL A 223 -6.23 12.15 -0.68
N LEU A 224 -6.13 11.34 0.39
CA LEU A 224 -7.20 10.42 0.80
C LEU A 224 -8.51 11.15 1.13
N HIS A 225 -8.43 12.29 1.82
CA HIS A 225 -9.60 13.15 2.08
C HIS A 225 -10.30 13.56 0.79
N ARG A 226 -9.53 14.00 -0.23
CA ARG A 226 -10.08 14.41 -1.53
C ARG A 226 -10.71 13.24 -2.27
N HIS A 227 -10.11 12.05 -2.20
CA HIS A 227 -10.72 10.84 -2.74
C HIS A 227 -12.07 10.52 -2.11
N LEU A 228 -12.27 10.84 -0.83
CA LEU A 228 -13.53 10.60 -0.13
C LEU A 228 -14.61 11.64 -0.45
N TYR A 229 -14.23 12.94 -0.52
CA TYR A 229 -15.21 14.02 -0.40
C TYR A 229 -15.21 15.04 -1.52
N GLU A 230 -14.08 15.25 -2.22
CA GLU A 230 -14.03 16.28 -3.26
C GLU A 230 -14.47 15.71 -4.61
N PRO A 231 -15.28 16.43 -5.40
CA PRO A 231 -15.56 16.06 -6.78
C PRO A 231 -14.29 16.25 -7.63
N PRO A 232 -14.04 15.39 -8.64
CA PRO A 232 -12.93 15.58 -9.55
C PRO A 232 -13.18 16.81 -10.43
N VAL A 233 -12.11 17.49 -10.83
CA VAL A 233 -12.18 18.55 -11.85
C VAL A 233 -12.53 17.90 -13.19
N PRO A 234 -13.61 18.34 -13.88
CA PRO A 234 -13.94 17.83 -15.21
C PRO A 234 -12.79 18.07 -16.20
N VAL A 235 -12.40 17.01 -16.94
CA VAL A 235 -11.23 17.07 -17.85
C VAL A 235 -11.37 18.09 -18.96
N ARG A 236 -12.60 18.38 -19.42
CA ARG A 236 -12.88 19.40 -20.45
C ARG A 236 -12.72 20.84 -19.96
N ARG A 237 -12.71 21.07 -18.66
CA ARG A 237 -12.30 22.38 -18.12
C ARG A 237 -10.80 22.65 -18.32
N ILE A 238 -10.01 21.60 -18.43
CA ILE A 238 -8.56 21.66 -18.65
C ILE A 238 -8.27 21.56 -20.15
N ARG A 239 -8.96 20.62 -20.85
CA ARG A 239 -8.77 20.32 -22.27
C ARG A 239 -10.12 20.22 -22.99
N PRO A 240 -10.67 21.34 -23.52
CA PRO A 240 -12.00 21.39 -24.13
C PRO A 240 -12.19 20.47 -25.36
N GLU A 241 -11.10 20.06 -26.01
CA GLU A 241 -11.12 19.17 -27.17
C GLU A 241 -11.44 17.71 -26.84
N ILE A 242 -11.44 17.32 -25.57
CA ILE A 242 -11.80 15.98 -25.13
C ILE A 242 -13.29 15.74 -25.40
N PRO A 243 -13.69 14.58 -25.98
CA PRO A 243 -15.09 14.25 -26.19
C PRO A 243 -15.90 14.26 -24.89
N GLU A 244 -17.13 14.79 -24.94
CA GLU A 244 -18.02 14.86 -23.78
C GLU A 244 -18.36 13.48 -23.23
N THR A 245 -18.53 12.50 -24.11
CA THR A 245 -18.77 11.10 -23.72
C THR A 245 -17.60 10.50 -22.93
N LEU A 246 -16.36 10.90 -23.26
CA LEU A 246 -15.17 10.45 -22.53
C LEU A 246 -15.09 11.11 -21.15
N GLU A 247 -15.38 12.40 -21.03
CA GLU A 247 -15.48 13.10 -19.74
C GLU A 247 -16.56 12.47 -18.85
N ALA A 248 -17.76 12.24 -19.40
CA ALA A 248 -18.86 11.62 -18.65
C ALA A 248 -18.47 10.23 -18.11
N LEU A 249 -17.75 9.43 -18.90
CA LEU A 249 -17.23 8.13 -18.47
C LEU A 249 -16.23 8.28 -17.32
N VAL A 250 -15.27 9.21 -17.43
CA VAL A 250 -14.27 9.48 -16.36
C VAL A 250 -14.97 9.88 -15.06
N LEU A 251 -15.94 10.81 -15.13
CA LEU A 251 -16.67 11.26 -13.95
C LEU A 251 -17.48 10.13 -13.31
N ARG A 252 -18.06 9.24 -14.11
CA ARG A 252 -18.78 8.06 -13.63
C ARG A 252 -17.85 7.03 -12.98
N LEU A 253 -16.67 6.78 -13.52
CA LEU A 253 -15.64 5.93 -12.92
C LEU A 253 -15.17 6.48 -11.58
N LEU A 254 -15.06 7.82 -11.45
CA LEU A 254 -14.64 8.52 -10.24
C LEU A 254 -15.76 8.76 -9.23
N ALA A 255 -16.96 8.20 -9.45
CA ALA A 255 -18.05 8.29 -8.47
C ALA A 255 -17.62 7.73 -7.11
N LYS A 256 -17.94 8.47 -6.03
CA LYS A 256 -17.54 8.10 -4.67
C LYS A 256 -18.24 6.82 -4.22
N ASP A 257 -19.54 6.71 -4.47
CA ASP A 257 -20.31 5.50 -4.25
C ASP A 257 -20.04 4.47 -5.36
N PRO A 258 -19.58 3.26 -5.02
CA PRO A 258 -19.37 2.19 -5.99
C PRO A 258 -20.60 1.86 -6.86
N GLN A 259 -21.82 2.03 -6.33
CA GLN A 259 -23.06 1.75 -7.05
C GLN A 259 -23.33 2.71 -8.23
N HIS A 260 -22.71 3.88 -8.21
CA HIS A 260 -22.84 4.86 -9.30
C HIS A 260 -21.77 4.68 -10.40
N ARG A 261 -20.83 3.75 -10.21
CA ARG A 261 -19.82 3.40 -11.21
C ARG A 261 -20.40 2.45 -12.28
N PRO A 262 -19.71 2.24 -13.41
CA PRO A 262 -20.06 1.17 -14.34
C PRO A 262 -20.13 -0.19 -13.64
N ALA A 263 -21.03 -1.07 -14.09
CA ALA A 263 -21.24 -2.39 -13.49
C ALA A 263 -20.02 -3.33 -13.63
N GLY A 264 -19.16 -3.07 -14.64
CA GLY A 264 -17.96 -3.86 -14.89
C GLY A 264 -17.10 -3.29 -16.01
N ALA A 265 -15.93 -3.91 -16.20
CA ALA A 265 -14.98 -3.50 -17.23
C ALA A 265 -15.54 -3.61 -18.65
N GLN A 266 -16.46 -4.54 -18.89
CA GLN A 266 -17.14 -4.68 -20.19
C GLN A 266 -17.95 -3.43 -20.54
N GLU A 267 -18.73 -2.88 -19.61
CA GLU A 267 -19.51 -1.66 -19.82
C GLU A 267 -18.60 -0.46 -20.14
N VAL A 268 -17.46 -0.36 -19.43
CA VAL A 268 -16.46 0.68 -19.70
C VAL A 268 -15.89 0.54 -21.12
N TYR A 269 -15.57 -0.68 -21.53
CA TYR A 269 -15.07 -0.97 -22.88
C TYR A 269 -16.09 -0.56 -23.94
N GLU A 270 -17.37 -0.90 -23.77
CA GLU A 270 -18.45 -0.55 -24.68
C GLU A 270 -18.65 0.97 -24.83
N ALA A 271 -18.48 1.70 -23.71
CA ALA A 271 -18.52 3.17 -23.74
C ALA A 271 -17.30 3.78 -24.47
N LEU A 272 -16.14 3.14 -24.43
CA LEU A 272 -14.92 3.56 -25.12
C LEU A 272 -14.91 3.16 -26.60
N ALA A 273 -15.58 2.07 -26.98
CA ALA A 273 -15.51 1.49 -28.32
C ALA A 273 -15.79 2.49 -29.46
N PRO A 274 -16.77 3.42 -29.37
CA PRO A 274 -17.01 4.42 -30.40
C PRO A 274 -15.89 5.46 -30.55
N LEU A 275 -15.03 5.60 -29.53
CA LEU A 275 -13.92 6.56 -29.47
C LEU A 275 -12.60 5.96 -29.95
N LEU A 276 -12.57 4.65 -30.15
CA LEU A 276 -11.37 3.95 -30.57
C LEU A 276 -11.11 4.13 -32.08
N PRO A 277 -9.85 4.17 -32.49
CA PRO A 277 -9.51 4.29 -33.90
C PRO A 277 -9.99 3.06 -34.69
N THR A 278 -10.71 3.30 -35.78
CA THR A 278 -11.22 2.25 -36.67
C THR A 278 -10.37 2.13 -37.94
N ARG A 279 -10.26 0.90 -38.48
CA ARG A 279 -9.61 0.68 -39.80
C ARG A 279 -10.26 1.56 -40.87
N GLY A 280 -9.45 2.42 -41.49
CA GLY A 280 -9.90 3.29 -42.59
C GLY A 280 -9.93 4.79 -42.31
N VAL A 281 -9.88 5.21 -41.04
CA VAL A 281 -9.64 6.62 -40.70
C VAL A 281 -8.12 6.79 -40.55
N VAL A 282 -7.44 7.04 -41.66
CA VAL A 282 -6.01 7.42 -41.65
C VAL A 282 -5.97 8.86 -41.13
N GLY A 283 -5.94 9.01 -39.80
CA GLY A 283 -5.36 10.20 -39.20
C GLY A 283 -3.91 10.27 -39.66
N ALA A 284 -3.48 11.45 -40.11
CA ALA A 284 -2.17 11.64 -40.70
C ALA A 284 -1.07 10.91 -39.94
N PRO A 285 -0.20 10.16 -40.61
CA PRO A 285 0.94 9.57 -39.93
C PRO A 285 1.73 10.72 -39.33
N HIS A 286 2.00 10.66 -38.02
CA HIS A 286 3.04 11.47 -37.42
C HIS A 286 4.36 10.97 -38.03
N SER A 287 4.62 11.47 -39.24
CA SER A 287 5.79 11.16 -40.02
C SER A 287 7.01 11.79 -39.39
N GLY A 288 7.88 10.96 -38.96
CA GLY A 288 9.28 11.30 -38.98
C GLY A 288 9.92 11.59 -37.64
N GLN A 289 10.52 10.60 -37.09
CA GLN A 289 11.92 10.64 -36.64
C GLN A 289 12.27 9.28 -36.06
N ALA A 290 13.51 8.85 -36.22
CA ALA A 290 14.04 7.58 -35.74
C ALA A 290 13.76 7.37 -34.24
N GLY A 291 12.82 6.48 -33.92
CA GLY A 291 12.25 6.25 -32.61
C GLY A 291 10.73 6.30 -32.75
N ILE A 292 10.11 5.20 -33.23
CA ILE A 292 8.64 5.10 -33.37
C ILE A 292 8.10 5.27 -31.95
N PRO A 293 7.30 6.31 -31.64
CA PRO A 293 6.64 6.39 -30.34
C PRO A 293 5.77 5.14 -30.17
N LEU A 294 5.83 4.53 -28.98
CA LEU A 294 5.01 3.38 -28.61
C LEU A 294 3.53 3.81 -28.65
N ASP A 295 2.85 3.60 -29.79
CA ASP A 295 1.48 4.08 -30.02
C ASP A 295 0.45 3.07 -29.52
N PRO A 296 -0.26 3.34 -28.39
CA PRO A 296 -1.25 2.44 -27.81
C PRO A 296 -2.49 2.22 -28.67
N SER A 297 -2.71 3.03 -29.72
CA SER A 297 -3.82 2.84 -30.67
C SER A 297 -3.52 1.79 -31.74
N ARG A 298 -2.27 1.44 -31.93
CA ARG A 298 -1.81 0.52 -32.95
C ARG A 298 -2.49 -0.86 -32.91
N PRO A 299 -2.75 -1.50 -31.75
CA PRO A 299 -3.47 -2.79 -31.72
C PRO A 299 -4.86 -2.73 -32.33
N PHE A 300 -5.55 -1.59 -32.27
CA PHE A 300 -6.87 -1.39 -32.88
C PHE A 300 -6.78 -1.17 -34.40
N LEU A 301 -5.74 -0.47 -34.84
CA LEU A 301 -5.51 -0.17 -36.26
C LEU A 301 -4.88 -1.36 -37.00
N ARG A 302 -3.95 -2.06 -36.38
CA ARG A 302 -3.13 -3.14 -36.96
C ARG A 302 -2.91 -4.30 -35.98
N PRO A 303 -3.95 -5.06 -35.58
CA PRO A 303 -3.87 -6.04 -34.49
C PRO A 303 -2.90 -7.20 -34.75
N HIS A 304 -2.55 -7.46 -36.02
CA HIS A 304 -1.65 -8.55 -36.42
C HIS A 304 -0.34 -8.04 -37.03
N ALA A 305 -0.04 -6.74 -36.91
CA ALA A 305 1.22 -6.22 -37.43
C ALA A 305 2.40 -6.78 -36.62
N PRO A 306 3.49 -7.22 -37.28
CA PRO A 306 4.70 -7.62 -36.55
C PRO A 306 5.25 -6.45 -35.76
N TRP A 307 5.96 -6.78 -34.69
CA TRP A 307 6.67 -5.78 -33.90
C TRP A 307 7.59 -4.96 -34.81
N PRO A 308 7.60 -3.63 -34.68
CA PRO A 308 8.59 -2.81 -35.36
C PRO A 308 9.98 -3.23 -34.87
N ASP A 309 10.91 -3.41 -35.79
CA ASP A 309 12.33 -3.66 -35.54
C ASP A 309 12.73 -4.96 -34.79
N ARG A 310 11.87 -5.97 -34.74
CA ARG A 310 12.33 -7.32 -34.39
C ARG A 310 13.21 -7.98 -35.50
N ALA A 311 13.48 -7.21 -36.56
CA ALA A 311 14.44 -7.61 -37.58
C ALA A 311 15.84 -7.57 -36.98
N THR A 312 16.32 -8.76 -36.62
CA THR A 312 17.76 -9.04 -36.43
C THR A 312 18.50 -8.13 -35.44
N ALA A 313 18.22 -8.28 -34.13
CA ALA A 313 19.29 -7.97 -33.19
C ALA A 313 20.45 -8.98 -33.46
N PRO A 314 21.67 -8.51 -33.78
CA PRO A 314 22.79 -9.40 -33.87
C PRO A 314 23.00 -10.13 -32.56
N PRO A 315 23.50 -11.36 -32.54
CA PRO A 315 23.78 -12.08 -31.30
C PRO A 315 24.68 -11.21 -30.43
N PRO A 316 24.51 -11.23 -29.09
CA PRO A 316 25.32 -10.41 -28.21
C PRO A 316 26.80 -10.69 -28.48
N ALA A 317 27.53 -9.63 -28.80
CA ALA A 317 28.98 -9.70 -28.97
C ALA A 317 29.59 -10.18 -27.63
N PRO A 318 30.64 -11.03 -27.69
CA PRO A 318 31.30 -11.47 -26.47
C PRO A 318 31.83 -10.27 -25.69
N SER A 319 31.56 -10.26 -24.38
CA SER A 319 31.92 -9.20 -23.46
C SER A 319 33.40 -8.89 -23.50
N VAL A 320 33.75 -7.74 -24.07
CA VAL A 320 35.10 -7.16 -23.96
C VAL A 320 35.19 -6.50 -22.58
N PRO A 321 36.24 -6.71 -21.78
CA PRO A 321 36.39 -6.06 -20.48
C PRO A 321 36.52 -4.55 -20.66
N LEU A 322 35.64 -3.80 -20.01
CA LEU A 322 35.71 -2.35 -19.96
C LEU A 322 36.93 -1.91 -19.13
N SER A 323 37.85 -1.22 -19.78
CA SER A 323 38.92 -0.47 -19.11
C SER A 323 38.37 0.66 -18.27
N PRO A 324 39.00 0.99 -17.11
CA PRO A 324 38.47 1.98 -16.19
C PRO A 324 38.57 3.39 -16.75
N LEU A 325 37.46 4.13 -16.64
CA LEU A 325 37.39 5.56 -16.95
C LEU A 325 38.17 6.38 -15.92
N PRO A 326 38.83 7.49 -16.35
CA PRO A 326 39.58 8.36 -15.45
C PRO A 326 38.66 9.19 -14.52
N PRO A 327 39.14 9.63 -13.35
CA PRO A 327 38.34 10.32 -12.35
C PRO A 327 37.95 11.73 -12.79
N ARG A 328 36.68 12.08 -12.63
CA ARG A 328 36.18 13.45 -12.81
C ARG A 328 36.56 14.31 -11.60
N SER A 329 37.17 15.44 -11.89
CA SER A 329 37.51 16.52 -10.94
C SER A 329 36.25 17.21 -10.39
N PRO A 330 36.27 17.72 -9.14
CA PRO A 330 35.14 18.37 -8.52
C PRO A 330 35.00 19.82 -9.02
N HIS A 331 33.80 20.21 -9.46
CA HIS A 331 33.48 21.63 -9.66
C HIS A 331 32.88 22.22 -8.39
N SER A 332 33.50 23.33 -8.00
CA SER A 332 33.14 24.22 -6.89
C SER A 332 31.78 24.92 -7.10
N PRO A 333 31.12 25.34 -6.02
CA PRO A 333 29.79 25.95 -6.08
C PRO A 333 29.88 27.44 -6.45
N SER A 334 29.01 27.88 -7.36
CA SER A 334 28.77 29.29 -7.61
C SER A 334 27.52 29.78 -6.88
N GLN A 335 27.73 30.94 -6.30
CA GLN A 335 26.90 31.71 -5.39
C GLN A 335 25.58 32.21 -6.02
N SER A 336 24.57 32.27 -5.17
CA SER A 336 23.33 33.01 -5.37
C SER A 336 23.56 34.53 -5.42
N PRO A 337 22.62 35.28 -5.99
CA PRO A 337 22.28 36.57 -5.40
C PRO A 337 20.82 36.64 -4.96
N SER A 338 20.68 37.03 -3.73
CA SER A 338 19.48 37.53 -3.06
C SER A 338 18.99 38.82 -3.73
N HIS A 339 17.68 38.94 -3.95
CA HIS A 339 17.00 40.23 -3.86
C HIS A 339 15.62 40.08 -3.23
N SER A 340 15.53 40.63 -2.03
CA SER A 340 14.36 41.00 -1.29
C SER A 340 13.54 42.06 -2.02
N GLN A 341 12.23 41.95 -2.00
CA GLN A 341 11.34 43.10 -1.82
C GLN A 341 10.01 42.70 -1.21
N SER A 342 9.82 43.15 -0.01
CA SER A 342 8.61 43.20 0.78
C SER A 342 7.51 44.00 0.08
N ARG A 343 6.29 43.45 0.08
CA ARG A 343 5.04 44.24 0.07
C ARG A 343 4.04 43.59 0.98
N SER A 344 3.80 44.22 2.10
CA SER A 344 2.66 43.97 2.98
C SER A 344 1.37 44.46 2.29
N PRO A 345 0.27 43.74 2.36
CA PRO A 345 -1.05 44.33 2.29
C PRO A 345 -1.68 44.44 3.68
N MET A 346 -2.33 45.56 3.90
CA MET A 346 -3.12 45.98 5.04
C MET A 346 -4.32 45.08 5.35
N PRO A 347 -4.85 45.09 6.58
CA PRO A 347 -5.81 44.12 7.08
C PRO A 347 -7.22 44.42 6.58
N GLY A 348 -7.82 43.44 5.92
CA GLY A 348 -9.23 43.43 5.56
C GLY A 348 -9.95 42.28 6.24
N SER A 349 -10.91 42.64 7.10
CA SER A 349 -12.08 41.88 7.53
C SER A 349 -11.87 40.41 7.94
N ALA A 350 -11.90 40.16 9.25
CA ALA A 350 -11.99 38.83 9.85
C ALA A 350 -13.37 38.21 9.53
N ALA A 351 -13.48 37.58 8.37
CA ALA A 351 -14.36 36.42 8.19
C ALA A 351 -13.63 35.25 8.84
N ALA A 352 -14.22 34.61 9.84
CA ALA A 352 -13.68 33.43 10.51
C ALA A 352 -13.34 32.39 9.42
N GLN A 353 -12.05 32.26 9.10
CA GLN A 353 -11.56 31.24 8.19
C GLN A 353 -11.90 29.89 8.82
N ARG A 354 -12.73 29.10 8.13
CA ARG A 354 -12.94 27.71 8.48
C ARG A 354 -11.56 27.04 8.54
N PRO A 355 -11.24 26.31 9.61
CA PRO A 355 -9.95 25.64 9.71
C PRO A 355 -9.82 24.65 8.54
N ASP A 356 -8.78 24.82 7.72
CA ASP A 356 -8.47 23.89 6.65
C ASP A 356 -7.91 22.60 7.26
N VAL A 357 -8.78 21.58 7.33
CA VAL A 357 -8.45 20.27 7.91
C VAL A 357 -7.26 19.65 7.19
N ALA A 358 -7.19 19.80 5.86
CA ALA A 358 -6.11 19.24 5.06
C ALA A 358 -4.77 19.92 5.39
N ALA A 359 -4.73 21.25 5.44
CA ALA A 359 -3.53 22.01 5.78
C ALA A 359 -3.04 21.71 7.21
N ALA A 360 -3.94 21.58 8.18
CA ALA A 360 -3.59 21.27 9.56
C ALA A 360 -2.99 19.84 9.69
N VAL A 361 -3.51 18.88 8.95
CA VAL A 361 -2.97 17.52 8.91
C VAL A 361 -1.59 17.49 8.24
N ASP A 362 -1.39 18.29 7.20
CA ASP A 362 -0.10 18.41 6.51
C ASP A 362 0.97 18.97 7.44
N GLU A 363 0.61 19.99 8.22
CA GLU A 363 1.51 20.58 9.22
C GLU A 363 1.82 19.60 10.36
N ALA A 364 0.82 18.88 10.88
CA ALA A 364 1.05 17.87 11.90
C ALA A 364 2.04 16.79 11.44
N LYS A 365 1.95 16.34 10.17
CA LYS A 365 2.89 15.37 9.60
C LYS A 365 4.30 15.93 9.43
N ARG A 366 4.44 17.18 8.99
CA ARG A 366 5.73 17.84 8.92
C ARG A 366 6.41 17.83 10.29
N LEU A 367 5.67 18.21 11.32
CA LEU A 367 6.17 18.24 12.70
C LEU A 367 6.55 16.84 13.22
N LEU A 368 5.77 15.80 12.89
CA LEU A 368 6.12 14.42 13.22
C LEU A 368 7.41 13.98 12.52
N GLY A 369 7.61 14.36 11.26
CA GLY A 369 8.84 14.10 10.52
C GLY A 369 10.07 14.82 11.10
N GLU A 370 9.87 15.96 11.77
CA GLU A 370 10.89 16.73 12.47
C GLU A 370 11.10 16.29 13.94
N GLY A 371 10.34 15.29 14.41
CA GLY A 371 10.39 14.81 15.80
C GLY A 371 9.64 15.69 16.80
N SER A 372 8.88 16.69 16.34
CA SER A 372 8.10 17.61 17.19
C SER A 372 6.72 17.03 17.52
N ILE A 373 6.69 15.87 18.23
CA ILE A 373 5.47 15.08 18.47
C ILE A 373 4.42 15.87 19.24
N THR A 374 4.80 16.59 20.29
CA THR A 374 3.87 17.37 21.13
C THR A 374 3.14 18.46 20.34
N GLN A 375 3.83 19.14 19.40
CA GLN A 375 3.19 20.16 18.56
C GLN A 375 2.20 19.52 17.55
N ALA A 376 2.54 18.35 17.02
CA ALA A 376 1.62 17.60 16.16
C ALA A 376 0.37 17.16 16.91
N VAL A 377 0.49 16.74 18.19
CA VAL A 377 -0.64 16.44 19.09
C VAL A 377 -1.56 17.65 19.24
N ASP A 378 -1.00 18.84 19.46
CA ASP A 378 -1.82 20.07 19.66
C ASP A 378 -2.59 20.44 18.38
N ILE A 379 -1.97 20.33 17.22
CA ILE A 379 -2.65 20.59 15.93
C ILE A 379 -3.77 19.58 15.68
N LEU A 380 -3.47 18.28 15.83
CA LEU A 380 -4.48 17.23 15.61
C LEU A 380 -5.64 17.33 16.61
N GLY A 381 -5.35 17.63 17.88
CA GLY A 381 -6.36 17.84 18.91
C GLY A 381 -7.21 19.07 18.68
N GLY A 382 -6.63 20.15 18.11
CA GLY A 382 -7.35 21.37 17.76
C GLY A 382 -8.27 21.23 16.57
N ILE A 383 -7.88 20.44 15.55
CA ILE A 383 -8.66 20.29 14.31
C ILE A 383 -9.77 19.24 14.43
N LEU A 384 -9.60 18.22 15.27
CA LEU A 384 -10.54 17.11 15.41
C LEU A 384 -11.97 17.54 15.74
N PRO A 385 -12.24 18.48 16.70
CA PRO A 385 -13.59 18.95 16.95
C PRO A 385 -14.22 19.71 15.78
N ALA A 386 -13.43 20.49 15.04
CA ALA A 386 -13.91 21.22 13.87
C ALA A 386 -14.27 20.25 12.73
N ALA A 387 -13.43 19.25 12.47
CA ALA A 387 -13.71 18.20 11.51
C ALA A 387 -14.96 17.38 11.90
N ALA A 388 -15.14 17.09 13.19
CA ALA A 388 -16.32 16.38 13.69
C ALA A 388 -17.61 17.19 13.52
N ALA A 389 -17.55 18.50 13.73
CA ALA A 389 -18.70 19.41 13.52
C ALA A 389 -19.08 19.54 12.03
N GLU A 390 -18.09 19.53 11.13
CA GLU A 390 -18.31 19.68 9.69
C GLU A 390 -18.76 18.38 9.01
N HIS A 391 -18.12 17.25 9.34
CA HIS A 391 -18.32 15.98 8.65
C HIS A 391 -19.13 14.94 9.45
N GLY A 392 -19.41 15.23 10.73
CA GLY A 392 -20.06 14.31 11.66
C GLY A 392 -19.06 13.40 12.38
N GLU A 393 -19.33 13.08 13.64
CA GLU A 393 -18.48 12.31 14.57
C GLU A 393 -18.06 10.93 14.03
N ARG A 394 -18.94 10.25 13.28
CA ARG A 394 -18.71 8.92 12.72
C ARG A 394 -18.21 8.94 11.28
N SER A 395 -17.94 10.11 10.72
CA SER A 395 -17.45 10.19 9.35
C SER A 395 -16.07 9.52 9.21
N PRO A 396 -15.75 8.95 8.05
CA PRO A 396 -14.45 8.33 7.81
C PRO A 396 -13.27 9.27 8.07
N VAL A 397 -13.40 10.56 7.73
CA VAL A 397 -12.36 11.57 8.00
C VAL A 397 -12.09 11.73 9.48
N VAL A 398 -13.15 11.87 10.27
CA VAL A 398 -13.02 12.04 11.72
C VAL A 398 -12.43 10.77 12.35
N ARG A 399 -12.80 9.58 11.87
CA ARG A 399 -12.19 8.32 12.33
C ARG A 399 -10.69 8.25 12.00
N ILE A 400 -10.29 8.65 10.78
CA ILE A 400 -8.88 8.67 10.38
C ILE A 400 -8.10 9.70 11.23
N LEU A 401 -8.63 10.91 11.40
CA LEU A 401 -8.03 11.95 12.24
C LEU A 401 -7.91 11.49 13.70
N ARG A 402 -9.00 10.91 14.24
CA ARG A 402 -9.03 10.38 15.61
C ARG A 402 -7.99 9.27 15.81
N LYS A 403 -7.87 8.35 14.84
CA LYS A 403 -6.83 7.31 14.86
C LYS A 403 -5.44 7.92 14.87
N GLN A 404 -5.16 8.88 13.96
CA GLN A 404 -3.87 9.56 13.91
C GLN A 404 -3.57 10.29 15.21
N TYR A 405 -4.57 11.00 15.75
CA TYR A 405 -4.45 11.72 17.03
C TYR A 405 -4.17 10.76 18.18
N ALA A 406 -4.93 9.66 18.31
CA ALA A 406 -4.75 8.67 19.35
C ALA A 406 -3.35 8.00 19.28
N THR A 407 -2.89 7.64 18.08
CA THR A 407 -1.55 7.07 17.89
C THR A 407 -0.47 8.07 18.27
N THR A 408 -0.57 9.34 17.80
CA THR A 408 0.40 10.39 18.16
C THR A 408 0.44 10.66 19.66
N LEU A 409 -0.72 10.60 20.33
CA LEU A 409 -0.80 10.71 21.80
C LEU A 409 -0.07 9.56 22.51
N MET A 410 -0.18 8.33 21.99
CA MET A 410 0.56 7.17 22.53
C MET A 410 2.07 7.35 22.35
N ASP A 411 2.52 7.82 21.18
CA ASP A 411 3.93 8.06 20.87
C ASP A 411 4.51 9.19 21.75
N ASP A 412 3.67 10.18 22.13
CA ASP A 412 4.04 11.28 23.06
C ASP A 412 3.90 10.88 24.54
N GLY A 413 3.50 9.63 24.85
CA GLY A 413 3.28 9.14 26.21
C GLY A 413 2.03 9.70 26.91
N GLN A 414 1.16 10.37 26.19
CA GLN A 414 -0.09 10.97 26.72
C GLN A 414 -1.24 9.95 26.78
N TYR A 415 -1.00 8.80 27.39
CA TYR A 415 -1.94 7.66 27.44
C TYR A 415 -3.32 7.99 28.00
N ARG A 416 -3.40 8.92 28.97
CA ARG A 416 -4.68 9.37 29.54
C ARG A 416 -5.58 10.07 28.52
N ARG A 417 -4.99 10.77 27.55
CA ARG A 417 -5.72 11.42 26.45
C ARG A 417 -5.99 10.46 25.30
N ALA A 418 -5.10 9.50 25.03
CA ALA A 418 -5.25 8.50 23.96
C ALA A 418 -6.40 7.51 24.26
N LEU A 419 -6.55 7.09 25.50
CA LEU A 419 -7.51 6.05 25.91
C LEU A 419 -8.96 6.32 25.49
N PRO A 420 -9.57 7.51 25.72
CA PRO A 420 -10.95 7.78 25.30
C PRO A 420 -11.11 7.77 23.78
N GLU A 421 -10.11 8.20 23.02
CA GLU A 421 -10.17 8.21 21.55
C GLU A 421 -10.10 6.79 20.99
N LEU A 422 -9.24 5.93 21.56
CA LEU A 422 -9.14 4.51 21.19
C LEU A 422 -10.43 3.74 21.50
N ARG A 423 -11.06 4.00 22.66
CA ARG A 423 -12.35 3.40 23.01
C ARG A 423 -13.45 3.80 22.03
N ARG A 424 -13.54 5.09 21.68
CA ARG A 424 -14.48 5.57 20.66
C ARG A 424 -14.26 4.86 19.31
N LEU A 425 -13.01 4.77 18.86
CA LEU A 425 -12.68 4.08 17.62
C LEU A 425 -13.08 2.60 17.66
N ALA A 426 -12.86 1.93 18.79
CA ALA A 426 -13.25 0.54 19.00
C ALA A 426 -14.77 0.35 18.96
N ASP A 427 -15.53 1.23 19.66
CA ASP A 427 -16.98 1.18 19.72
C ASP A 427 -17.62 1.46 18.36
N ASP A 428 -17.16 2.51 17.66
CA ASP A 428 -17.65 2.87 16.33
C ASP A 428 -17.37 1.74 15.32
N ARG A 429 -16.18 1.13 15.38
CA ARG A 429 -15.83 0.03 14.49
C ARG A 429 -16.59 -1.26 14.84
N ALA A 430 -16.75 -1.56 16.12
CA ALA A 430 -17.54 -2.71 16.58
C ALA A 430 -19.01 -2.63 16.15
N ALA A 431 -19.57 -1.42 16.14
CA ALA A 431 -20.94 -1.20 15.65
C ALA A 431 -21.07 -1.43 14.14
N ASP A 432 -20.05 -1.08 13.35
CA ASP A 432 -20.05 -1.22 11.89
C ASP A 432 -19.70 -2.64 11.41
N ALA A 433 -18.68 -3.27 12.02
CA ALA A 433 -18.06 -4.51 11.52
C ALA A 433 -18.07 -5.67 12.54
N GLY A 434 -18.57 -5.42 13.75
CA GLY A 434 -18.63 -6.40 14.83
C GLY A 434 -17.44 -6.40 15.79
N PRO A 435 -17.60 -7.01 16.98
CA PRO A 435 -16.59 -7.00 18.03
C PRO A 435 -15.34 -7.83 17.72
N GLY A 436 -15.43 -8.76 16.79
CA GLY A 436 -14.32 -9.61 16.33
C GLY A 436 -13.57 -9.06 15.10
N ASP A 437 -13.93 -7.87 14.60
CA ASP A 437 -13.23 -7.25 13.48
C ASP A 437 -11.77 -6.93 13.87
N PRO A 438 -10.78 -7.21 13.01
CA PRO A 438 -9.36 -7.04 13.33
C PRO A 438 -8.99 -5.61 13.79
N GLN A 439 -9.61 -4.57 13.22
CA GLN A 439 -9.38 -3.19 13.65
C GLN A 439 -10.02 -2.88 15.00
N THR A 440 -11.21 -3.41 15.27
CA THR A 440 -11.85 -3.32 16.59
C THR A 440 -10.93 -3.91 17.66
N LEU A 441 -10.42 -5.12 17.40
CA LEU A 441 -9.51 -5.82 18.31
C LEU A 441 -8.19 -5.05 18.51
N GLN A 442 -7.63 -4.44 17.46
CA GLN A 442 -6.43 -3.62 17.56
C GLN A 442 -6.66 -2.38 18.45
N PHE A 443 -7.76 -1.63 18.25
CA PHE A 443 -8.07 -0.47 19.09
C PHE A 443 -8.27 -0.85 20.55
N ARG A 444 -8.92 -1.98 20.83
CA ARG A 444 -9.08 -2.49 22.21
C ARG A 444 -7.75 -2.93 22.81
N TYR A 445 -6.88 -3.55 22.02
CA TYR A 445 -5.54 -3.89 22.45
C TYR A 445 -4.71 -2.64 22.79
N ASP A 446 -4.75 -1.59 21.94
CA ASP A 446 -4.05 -0.33 22.17
C ASP A 446 -4.63 0.41 23.41
N ALA A 447 -5.94 0.33 23.64
CA ALA A 447 -6.59 0.86 24.85
C ALA A 447 -6.12 0.10 26.11
N ALA A 448 -5.96 -1.23 26.03
CA ALA A 448 -5.42 -2.02 27.13
C ALA A 448 -3.95 -1.65 27.43
N GLN A 449 -3.14 -1.39 26.40
CA GLN A 449 -1.78 -0.88 26.59
C GLN A 449 -1.76 0.50 27.27
N CYS A 450 -2.66 1.42 26.90
CA CYS A 450 -2.79 2.70 27.59
C CYS A 450 -3.11 2.53 29.08
N LEU A 451 -4.03 1.63 29.43
CA LEU A 451 -4.38 1.32 30.82
C LEU A 451 -3.18 0.73 31.59
N GLU A 452 -2.41 -0.15 30.94
CA GLU A 452 -1.18 -0.72 31.50
C GLU A 452 -0.16 0.39 31.82
N GLN A 453 0.08 1.32 30.90
CA GLN A 453 1.01 2.44 31.09
C GLN A 453 0.51 3.45 32.15
N LEU A 454 -0.79 3.56 32.34
CA LEU A 454 -1.40 4.39 33.38
C LEU A 454 -1.36 3.72 34.76
N GLY A 455 -0.92 2.46 34.87
CA GLY A 455 -0.90 1.69 36.11
C GLY A 455 -2.29 1.15 36.52
N GLU A 456 -3.29 1.24 35.64
CA GLU A 456 -4.66 0.74 35.87
C GLU A 456 -4.74 -0.78 35.59
N ALA A 457 -3.94 -1.56 36.33
CA ALA A 457 -3.71 -2.97 36.08
C ALA A 457 -4.99 -3.83 36.04
N GLY A 458 -5.97 -3.54 36.87
CA GLY A 458 -7.26 -4.24 36.89
C GLY A 458 -8.04 -4.02 35.58
N ALA A 459 -8.18 -2.79 35.14
CA ALA A 459 -8.89 -2.44 33.91
C ALA A 459 -8.16 -2.96 32.67
N ALA A 460 -6.82 -2.87 32.64
CA ALA A 460 -6.00 -3.46 31.57
C ALA A 460 -6.21 -4.99 31.47
N LEU A 461 -6.25 -5.66 32.61
CA LEU A 461 -6.49 -7.11 32.69
C LEU A 461 -7.85 -7.51 32.10
N GLU A 462 -8.90 -6.75 32.39
CA GLU A 462 -10.24 -6.99 31.85
C GLU A 462 -10.27 -6.81 30.33
N GLU A 463 -9.65 -5.74 29.79
CA GLU A 463 -9.60 -5.52 28.34
C GLU A 463 -8.78 -6.59 27.61
N TYR A 464 -7.62 -6.99 28.14
CA TYR A 464 -6.85 -8.08 27.52
C TYR A 464 -7.58 -9.42 27.54
N ARG A 465 -8.28 -9.73 28.62
CA ARG A 465 -9.12 -10.94 28.72
C ARG A 465 -10.29 -10.92 27.73
N ALA A 466 -10.85 -9.76 27.47
CA ALA A 466 -11.97 -9.62 26.54
C ALA A 466 -11.55 -9.79 25.07
N VAL A 467 -10.31 -9.44 24.71
CA VAL A 467 -9.81 -9.58 23.33
C VAL A 467 -9.11 -10.92 23.07
N LEU A 468 -8.54 -11.56 24.08
CA LEU A 468 -7.77 -12.81 23.96
C LEU A 468 -8.49 -13.94 23.21
N PRO A 469 -9.79 -14.24 23.46
CA PRO A 469 -10.48 -15.34 22.79
C PRO A 469 -10.54 -15.20 21.26
N TYR A 470 -10.53 -13.98 20.75
CA TYR A 470 -10.56 -13.71 19.31
C TYR A 470 -9.21 -14.02 18.63
N TYR A 471 -8.11 -13.94 19.38
CA TYR A 471 -6.77 -14.28 18.89
C TYR A 471 -6.44 -15.77 19.05
N GLU A 472 -7.07 -16.46 20.02
CA GLU A 472 -6.87 -17.90 20.26
C GLU A 472 -7.73 -18.82 19.38
N GLY A 473 -8.75 -18.28 18.69
CA GLY A 473 -9.70 -19.07 17.88
C GLY A 473 -9.04 -19.71 16.65
N THR A 474 -8.82 -21.01 16.67
CA THR A 474 -8.32 -21.75 15.50
C THR A 474 -9.35 -21.74 14.37
N GLY A 475 -9.00 -21.13 13.23
CA GLY A 475 -9.84 -21.11 12.02
C GLY A 475 -10.77 -19.91 11.89
N GLN A 476 -10.73 -18.92 12.78
CA GLN A 476 -11.46 -17.66 12.62
C GLN A 476 -10.61 -16.61 11.91
N PRO A 477 -11.22 -15.69 11.11
CA PRO A 477 -10.51 -14.53 10.57
C PRO A 477 -10.03 -13.67 11.75
N GLY A 478 -8.71 -13.58 11.98
CA GLY A 478 -8.12 -12.81 13.08
C GLY A 478 -7.34 -13.62 14.10
N ALA A 479 -7.35 -14.95 14.04
CA ALA A 479 -6.50 -15.80 14.88
C ALA A 479 -5.02 -15.50 14.63
N ASP A 480 -4.34 -14.93 15.63
CA ASP A 480 -2.92 -14.61 15.61
C ASP A 480 -2.26 -15.17 16.87
N GLN A 481 -1.58 -16.29 16.72
CA GLN A 481 -0.94 -16.98 17.83
C GLN A 481 0.15 -16.16 18.51
N SER A 482 0.90 -15.36 17.76
CA SER A 482 1.92 -14.47 18.32
C SER A 482 1.30 -13.39 19.20
N ARG A 483 0.21 -12.79 18.73
CA ARG A 483 -0.53 -11.79 19.50
C ARG A 483 -1.20 -12.42 20.73
N ALA A 484 -1.76 -13.63 20.59
CA ALA A 484 -2.32 -14.35 21.72
C ALA A 484 -1.28 -14.61 22.82
N PHE A 485 -0.05 -14.99 22.45
CA PHE A 485 1.04 -15.19 23.40
C PHE A 485 1.48 -13.88 24.07
N ASP A 486 1.59 -12.77 23.32
CA ASP A 486 1.87 -11.44 23.89
C ASP A 486 0.79 -11.03 24.91
N ILE A 487 -0.49 -11.16 24.56
CA ILE A 487 -1.60 -10.84 25.47
C ILE A 487 -1.54 -11.73 26.72
N ARG A 488 -1.33 -13.04 26.59
CA ARG A 488 -1.20 -13.96 27.72
C ARG A 488 0.00 -13.61 28.63
N HIS A 489 1.10 -13.16 28.05
CA HIS A 489 2.28 -12.70 28.78
C HIS A 489 1.95 -11.45 29.60
N ARG A 490 1.30 -10.44 28.98
CA ARG A 490 0.84 -9.22 29.67
C ARG A 490 -0.17 -9.53 30.78
N ILE A 491 -1.13 -10.41 30.53
CA ILE A 491 -2.07 -10.89 31.56
C ILE A 491 -1.31 -11.48 32.76
N GLY A 492 -0.29 -12.30 32.51
CA GLY A 492 0.54 -12.87 33.57
C GLY A 492 1.23 -11.79 34.42
N HIS A 493 1.75 -10.73 33.80
CA HIS A 493 2.37 -9.60 34.51
C HIS A 493 1.35 -8.72 35.24
N LEU A 494 0.20 -8.46 34.65
CA LEU A 494 -0.87 -7.69 35.27
C LEU A 494 -1.47 -8.41 36.50
N LEU A 495 -1.61 -9.75 36.44
CA LEU A 495 -2.01 -10.55 37.60
C LEU A 495 -1.04 -10.39 38.78
N LEU A 496 0.27 -10.25 38.52
CA LEU A 496 1.23 -9.94 39.57
C LEU A 496 1.03 -8.53 40.14
N ALA A 497 0.75 -7.56 39.27
CA ALA A 497 0.55 -6.18 39.68
C ALA A 497 -0.72 -6.01 40.56
N VAL A 498 -1.78 -6.81 40.31
CA VAL A 498 -2.97 -6.84 41.15
C VAL A 498 -2.86 -7.74 42.38
N GLY A 499 -1.70 -8.43 42.57
CA GLY A 499 -1.43 -9.27 43.74
C GLY A 499 -1.90 -10.71 43.65
N ASP A 500 -2.48 -11.14 42.51
CA ASP A 500 -2.86 -12.55 42.30
C ASP A 500 -1.69 -13.39 41.81
N HIS A 501 -0.76 -13.65 42.71
CA HIS A 501 0.46 -14.40 42.41
C HIS A 501 0.19 -15.85 41.98
N SER A 502 -0.93 -16.45 42.42
CA SER A 502 -1.25 -17.83 42.09
C SER A 502 -1.73 -17.96 40.66
N ALA A 503 -2.68 -17.12 40.25
CA ALA A 503 -3.16 -17.07 38.88
C ALA A 503 -2.06 -16.65 37.90
N ALA A 504 -1.21 -15.69 38.29
CA ALA A 504 -0.07 -15.26 37.47
C ALA A 504 0.91 -16.41 37.22
N GLN A 505 1.26 -17.16 38.25
CA GLN A 505 2.17 -18.30 38.11
C GLN A 505 1.59 -19.39 37.20
N GLN A 506 0.34 -19.72 37.39
CA GLN A 506 -0.38 -20.69 36.55
C GLN A 506 -0.43 -20.23 35.08
N GLN A 507 -0.81 -18.99 34.84
CA GLN A 507 -0.91 -18.42 33.49
C GLN A 507 0.43 -18.44 32.77
N LEU A 508 1.53 -18.01 33.45
CA LEU A 508 2.86 -17.99 32.86
C LEU A 508 3.45 -19.40 32.66
N GLN A 509 3.10 -20.38 33.49
CA GLN A 509 3.49 -21.79 33.28
C GLN A 509 2.79 -22.39 32.05
N TYR A 510 1.49 -22.16 31.89
CA TYR A 510 0.77 -22.60 30.67
C TYR A 510 1.31 -21.91 29.42
N LEU A 511 1.57 -20.60 29.50
CA LEU A 511 2.17 -19.88 28.39
C LEU A 511 3.56 -20.44 28.02
N LEU A 512 4.42 -20.77 29.02
CA LEU A 512 5.71 -21.38 28.79
C LEU A 512 5.58 -22.71 28.04
N TYR A 513 4.68 -23.58 28.52
CA TYR A 513 4.44 -24.88 27.88
C TYR A 513 3.98 -24.74 26.42
N ASP A 514 3.01 -23.85 26.16
CA ASP A 514 2.47 -23.63 24.82
C ASP A 514 3.53 -22.97 23.91
N ALA A 515 4.31 -22.01 24.43
CA ALA A 515 5.36 -21.34 23.68
C ALA A 515 6.53 -22.27 23.34
N GLU A 516 6.91 -23.18 24.26
CA GLU A 516 7.94 -24.22 23.98
C GLU A 516 7.47 -25.20 22.90
N ARG A 517 6.18 -25.53 22.89
CA ARG A 517 5.59 -26.41 21.88
C ARG A 517 5.49 -25.72 20.51
N ALA A 518 5.23 -24.42 20.49
CA ALA A 518 5.04 -23.65 19.25
C ALA A 518 6.40 -23.21 18.63
N TYR A 519 7.35 -22.78 19.44
CA TYR A 519 8.58 -22.12 19.01
C TYR A 519 9.86 -22.90 19.36
N GLY A 520 9.75 -23.92 20.17
CA GLY A 520 10.90 -24.66 20.72
C GLY A 520 11.51 -24.01 21.99
N PRO A 521 12.30 -24.79 22.76
CA PRO A 521 12.78 -24.39 24.10
C PRO A 521 13.83 -23.26 24.09
N TYR A 522 14.44 -22.97 22.94
CA TYR A 522 15.52 -21.97 22.81
C TYR A 522 15.04 -20.63 22.25
N HIS A 523 13.78 -20.51 21.91
CA HIS A 523 13.21 -19.24 21.45
C HIS A 523 13.24 -18.19 22.58
N PRO A 524 13.40 -16.86 22.24
CA PRO A 524 13.48 -15.80 23.24
C PRO A 524 12.35 -15.80 24.27
N LEU A 525 11.10 -15.98 23.86
CA LEU A 525 9.94 -15.97 24.73
C LEU A 525 9.97 -17.11 25.80
N PRO A 526 10.11 -18.40 25.45
CA PRO A 526 10.27 -19.46 26.45
C PRO A 526 11.46 -19.24 27.38
N VAL A 527 12.59 -18.75 26.87
CA VAL A 527 13.78 -18.48 27.68
C VAL A 527 13.51 -17.36 28.70
N GLU A 528 12.83 -16.30 28.31
CA GLU A 528 12.46 -15.19 29.20
C GLU A 528 11.48 -15.65 30.28
N LEU A 529 10.41 -16.37 29.88
CA LEU A 529 9.39 -16.93 30.76
C LEU A 529 10.03 -17.85 31.82
N ARG A 530 10.92 -18.74 31.40
CA ARG A 530 11.63 -19.67 32.31
C ARG A 530 12.46 -18.90 33.33
N ARG A 531 13.28 -17.93 32.89
CA ARG A 531 14.06 -17.07 33.77
C ARG A 531 13.21 -16.27 34.76
N GLY A 532 12.03 -15.82 34.33
CA GLY A 532 11.07 -15.10 35.16
C GLY A 532 10.45 -16.01 36.24
N LEU A 533 10.10 -17.26 35.89
CA LEU A 533 9.53 -18.23 36.80
C LEU A 533 10.59 -18.74 37.82
N ASP A 534 11.81 -19.03 37.40
CA ASP A 534 12.90 -19.51 38.27
C ASP A 534 13.29 -18.47 39.32
N ARG A 535 13.42 -17.20 38.94
CA ARG A 535 13.69 -16.10 39.90
C ARG A 535 12.64 -16.04 41.01
N ARG A 536 11.37 -16.25 40.68
CA ARG A 536 10.27 -16.20 41.66
C ARG A 536 10.24 -17.41 42.61
N GLN A 537 10.65 -18.60 42.14
CA GLN A 537 10.78 -19.78 42.99
C GLN A 537 11.90 -19.62 44.04
N GLN A 538 13.02 -18.99 43.64
CA GLN A 538 14.14 -18.71 44.57
C GLN A 538 13.74 -17.73 45.67
N PHE A 539 12.95 -16.68 45.38
CA PHE A 539 12.46 -15.74 46.40
C PHE A 539 11.48 -16.36 47.40
N ARG A 540 10.66 -17.33 46.97
CA ARG A 540 9.75 -18.07 47.89
C ARG A 540 10.47 -19.03 48.80
N GLY A 541 11.61 -19.58 48.38
CA GLY A 541 12.47 -20.47 49.21
C GLY A 541 13.13 -19.75 50.38
N THR A 542 13.50 -18.49 50.18
CA THR A 542 14.21 -17.67 51.23
C THR A 542 13.27 -17.10 52.29
N THR A 543 11.96 -16.93 52.00
CA THR A 543 10.96 -16.46 52.99
C THR A 543 10.33 -17.56 53.83
N ARG A 544 10.57 -18.85 53.53
CA ARG A 544 10.13 -19.99 54.36
C ARG A 544 11.18 -20.48 55.36
N SER A 545 12.38 -19.91 55.32
CA SER A 545 13.51 -20.28 56.21
C SER A 545 13.82 -19.23 57.27
N ARG A 546 12.90 -18.29 57.56
CA ARG A 546 13.01 -17.37 58.70
C ARG A 546 11.81 -17.53 59.61
#